data_ca404558dbdffa7e6addd63ada4f9dc8
#
_entry.id   ca404558dbdffa7e6addd63ada4f9dc8
#
_cell.length_a   1.000
_cell.length_b   1.000
_cell.length_c   1.000
_cell.angle_alpha   90.00
_cell.angle_beta   90.00
_cell.angle_gamma   90.00
#
_symmetry.space_group_name_H-M   'P 1'
#
loop_
_entity.id
_entity.type
_entity.pdbx_description
1 polymer ?
#
loop_
_entity_poly.entity_id
_entity_poly.type
_entity_poly.pdbx_seq_one_letter_code
_entity_poly.pdbx_strand_id
1 'polypeptide(L)'
;CHTSSNLSAGNDKYLHDYCETKGISLTIWGIDELANQVYNHYRSLAKDCLGLNISTNQILSIDEFVLQYDANAMAAPLNTTFQYREKEKIEIINAIEKNPIVVVIGKAGVGKTRLVLEIIREIASNKGYKLLCVKNNNLGLYDDLVSATEQTGKYLFFVDDANELADLKQILEYTTKGYLGYEVKIIVTVRDYAKEKVLQEVKEYSFTQIIEVNSFADDEIEGFLNDNLNIHNEDFVKQIIRISEGNPRIAYMAGRLAIESQNLAVIKDATQLYDAYYKKYVDAVMGQDNDLCFVAGVLSITNAIMFDNMTMLKNLLDNYGISIQSFKEKVLYLSKMEAVEIHLDQVAVLADQCLANYMLYYVFFEKKLISLSSVLEIGYKYFRNGAIRTVNTL
;
A
#
# COMPACT_ATOMS: atom_id res chain seq x y z
N CYS A 1 1.29 37.81 5.43
CA CYS A 1 -0.03 38.33 5.83
C CYS A 1 -1.05 37.20 5.72
N HIS A 2 -2.00 37.12 6.66
CA HIS A 2 -3.11 36.18 6.62
C HIS A 2 -4.43 36.91 6.82
N THR A 3 -5.52 36.36 6.32
CA THR A 3 -6.86 36.92 6.41
C THR A 3 -7.85 35.83 6.80
N SER A 4 -8.91 36.23 7.54
CA SER A 4 -10.02 35.35 7.92
C SER A 4 -11.02 35.07 6.79
N SER A 5 -10.78 35.64 5.63
CA SER A 5 -11.56 35.44 4.40
C SER A 5 -10.64 35.62 3.20
N ASN A 6 -11.05 35.13 2.04
CA ASN A 6 -10.31 35.39 0.81
C ASN A 6 -10.44 36.85 0.38
N LEU A 7 -9.36 37.42 -0.13
CA LEU A 7 -9.38 38.75 -0.74
C LEU A 7 -10.00 38.68 -2.14
N SER A 8 -10.68 39.75 -2.53
CA SER A 8 -11.03 39.93 -3.94
C SER A 8 -9.77 40.12 -4.78
N ALA A 9 -9.81 39.69 -6.03
CA ALA A 9 -8.66 39.81 -6.95
C ALA A 9 -8.15 41.25 -7.07
N GLY A 10 -9.05 42.27 -6.95
CA GLY A 10 -8.69 43.68 -6.96
C GLY A 10 -7.90 44.10 -5.72
N ASN A 11 -8.33 43.64 -4.52
CA ASN A 11 -7.65 43.97 -3.28
C ASN A 11 -6.29 43.22 -3.18
N ASP A 12 -6.24 42.01 -3.64
CA ASP A 12 -5.00 41.21 -3.72
C ASP A 12 -3.96 41.92 -4.58
N LYS A 13 -4.33 42.28 -5.80
CA LYS A 13 -3.47 43.03 -6.71
C LYS A 13 -3.03 44.39 -6.10
N TYR A 14 -3.95 45.14 -5.52
CA TYR A 14 -3.62 46.41 -4.92
C TYR A 14 -2.57 46.29 -3.82
N LEU A 15 -2.69 45.28 -2.95
CA LEU A 15 -1.74 45.05 -1.87
C LEU A 15 -0.38 44.63 -2.39
N HIS A 16 -0.32 43.77 -3.42
CA HIS A 16 0.92 43.38 -4.08
C HIS A 16 1.61 44.60 -4.70
N ASP A 17 0.89 45.39 -5.51
CA ASP A 17 1.42 46.58 -6.17
C ASP A 17 1.95 47.60 -5.11
N TYR A 18 1.19 47.83 -4.02
CA TYR A 18 1.62 48.71 -2.94
C TYR A 18 2.90 48.23 -2.25
N CYS A 19 2.99 46.95 -1.89
CA CYS A 19 4.17 46.37 -1.25
C CYS A 19 5.38 46.43 -2.18
N GLU A 20 5.20 46.18 -3.47
CA GLU A 20 6.26 46.26 -4.45
C GLU A 20 6.84 47.67 -4.55
N THR A 21 6.00 48.75 -4.50
CA THR A 21 6.48 50.13 -4.47
C THR A 21 7.32 50.46 -3.25
N LYS A 22 7.26 49.63 -2.18
CA LYS A 22 8.03 49.75 -0.94
C LYS A 22 9.20 48.78 -0.89
N GLY A 23 9.43 47.98 -1.94
CA GLY A 23 10.46 46.96 -1.97
C GLY A 23 10.18 45.79 -1.01
N ILE A 24 8.92 45.56 -0.67
CA ILE A 24 8.47 44.48 0.22
C ILE A 24 7.91 43.35 -0.60
N SER A 25 8.43 42.13 -0.43
CA SER A 25 7.81 40.92 -0.97
C SER A 25 6.61 40.56 -0.11
N LEU A 26 5.42 40.43 -0.72
CA LEU A 26 4.17 40.10 -0.04
C LEU A 26 3.72 38.71 -0.45
N THR A 27 3.44 37.86 0.55
CA THR A 27 2.68 36.62 0.38
C THR A 27 1.39 36.74 1.18
N ILE A 28 0.26 36.47 0.55
CA ILE A 28 -1.06 36.56 1.18
C ILE A 28 -1.64 35.15 1.32
N TRP A 29 -1.98 34.77 2.54
CA TRP A 29 -2.70 33.55 2.85
C TRP A 29 -4.14 33.88 3.20
N GLY A 30 -5.06 33.68 2.28
CA GLY A 30 -6.50 33.73 2.54
C GLY A 30 -6.96 32.51 3.35
N ILE A 31 -8.24 32.49 3.70
CA ILE A 31 -8.78 31.38 4.52
C ILE A 31 -8.65 30.02 3.82
N ASP A 32 -8.85 29.99 2.49
CA ASP A 32 -8.74 28.73 1.73
C ASP A 32 -7.29 28.23 1.69
N GLU A 33 -6.31 29.14 1.53
CA GLU A 33 -4.91 28.78 1.55
C GLU A 33 -4.49 28.28 2.95
N LEU A 34 -4.94 28.96 4.02
CA LEU A 34 -4.69 28.51 5.39
C LEU A 34 -5.33 27.13 5.64
N ALA A 35 -6.56 26.93 5.21
CA ALA A 35 -7.24 25.64 5.34
C ALA A 35 -6.49 24.53 4.57
N ASN A 36 -6.03 24.85 3.36
CA ASN A 36 -5.25 23.93 2.53
C ASN A 36 -3.91 23.57 3.18
N GLN A 37 -3.18 24.56 3.73
CA GLN A 37 -1.94 24.32 4.45
C GLN A 37 -2.15 23.47 5.71
N VAL A 38 -3.18 23.75 6.50
CA VAL A 38 -3.50 22.94 7.68
C VAL A 38 -3.89 21.52 7.29
N TYR A 39 -4.73 21.38 6.28
CA TYR A 39 -5.19 20.07 5.80
C TYR A 39 -4.05 19.20 5.25
N ASN A 40 -3.12 19.81 4.52
CA ASN A 40 -2.07 19.07 3.82
C ASN A 40 -0.79 18.87 4.66
N HIS A 41 -0.44 19.82 5.52
CA HIS A 41 0.88 19.88 6.15
C HIS A 41 0.86 20.01 7.67
N TYR A 42 -0.25 20.45 8.28
CA TYR A 42 -0.32 20.74 9.71
C TYR A 42 -1.58 20.16 10.36
N ARG A 43 -1.91 18.90 10.06
CA ARG A 43 -3.14 18.23 10.56
C ARG A 43 -3.20 18.16 12.08
N SER A 44 -2.04 18.06 12.75
CA SER A 44 -1.95 18.13 14.21
C SER A 44 -2.52 19.44 14.75
N LEU A 45 -2.27 20.58 14.09
CA LEU A 45 -2.84 21.87 14.48
C LEU A 45 -4.38 21.91 14.36
N ALA A 46 -4.95 21.24 13.34
CA ALA A 46 -6.39 21.12 13.22
C ALA A 46 -7.00 20.40 14.43
N LYS A 47 -6.35 19.34 14.91
CA LYS A 47 -6.75 18.62 16.11
C LYS A 47 -6.60 19.47 17.36
N ASP A 48 -5.42 20.05 17.59
CA ASP A 48 -5.08 20.78 18.81
C ASP A 48 -5.85 22.08 18.96
N CYS A 49 -6.04 22.82 17.85
CA CYS A 49 -6.65 24.14 17.87
C CYS A 49 -8.15 24.14 17.57
N LEU A 50 -8.63 23.19 16.76
CA LEU A 50 -10.01 23.16 16.28
C LEU A 50 -10.78 21.91 16.73
N GLY A 51 -10.13 20.93 17.35
CA GLY A 51 -10.73 19.65 17.70
C GLY A 51 -11.07 18.77 16.49
N LEU A 52 -10.53 19.10 15.30
CA LEU A 52 -10.80 18.39 14.04
C LEU A 52 -9.74 17.31 13.82
N ASN A 53 -10.13 16.05 13.89
CA ASN A 53 -9.24 14.95 13.60
C ASN A 53 -9.25 14.65 12.10
N ILE A 54 -8.21 15.10 11.40
CA ILE A 54 -8.00 14.82 9.96
C ILE A 54 -7.07 13.61 9.85
N SER A 55 -7.66 12.44 9.65
CA SER A 55 -6.91 11.19 9.49
C SER A 55 -6.56 10.94 8.02
N THR A 56 -5.33 10.49 7.76
CA THR A 56 -4.93 9.99 6.43
C THR A 56 -5.28 8.51 6.24
N ASN A 57 -5.82 7.86 7.26
CA ASN A 57 -6.02 6.40 7.31
C ASN A 57 -4.73 5.59 7.10
N GLN A 58 -3.57 6.15 7.52
CA GLN A 58 -2.29 5.43 7.50
C GLN A 58 -2.01 4.70 8.81
N ILE A 59 -2.50 5.20 9.93
CA ILE A 59 -2.37 4.53 11.24
C ILE A 59 -3.74 4.06 11.68
N LEU A 60 -3.89 2.76 11.74
CA LEU A 60 -5.14 2.06 11.94
C LEU A 60 -5.08 1.19 13.20
N SER A 61 -6.21 0.97 13.84
CA SER A 61 -6.37 -0.18 14.71
C SER A 61 -6.28 -1.49 13.90
N ILE A 62 -6.04 -2.61 14.56
CA ILE A 62 -5.96 -3.90 13.86
C ILE A 62 -7.28 -4.27 13.17
N ASP A 63 -8.41 -3.90 13.77
CA ASP A 63 -9.72 -4.24 13.21
C ASP A 63 -10.03 -3.36 11.97
N GLU A 64 -9.67 -2.07 12.00
CA GLU A 64 -9.76 -1.20 10.83
C GLU A 64 -8.83 -1.67 9.71
N PHE A 65 -7.60 -2.10 10.06
CA PHE A 65 -6.64 -2.62 9.08
C PHE A 65 -7.18 -3.88 8.38
N VAL A 66 -7.70 -4.84 9.16
CA VAL A 66 -8.29 -6.08 8.61
C VAL A 66 -9.53 -5.77 7.78
N LEU A 67 -10.41 -4.87 8.24
CA LEU A 67 -11.59 -4.46 7.50
C LEU A 67 -11.22 -3.83 6.15
N GLN A 68 -10.25 -2.93 6.11
CA GLN A 68 -9.79 -2.32 4.85
C GLN A 68 -9.11 -3.33 3.92
N TYR A 69 -8.40 -4.32 4.50
CA TYR A 69 -7.77 -5.37 3.71
C TYR A 69 -8.80 -6.31 3.09
N ASP A 70 -9.79 -6.75 3.88
CA ASP A 70 -10.82 -7.70 3.43
C ASP A 70 -11.90 -7.05 2.55
N ALA A 71 -12.08 -5.72 2.63
CA ALA A 71 -12.97 -4.97 1.73
C ALA A 71 -12.49 -5.04 0.27
N ASN A 72 -11.22 -5.34 0.05
CA ASN A 72 -10.70 -5.56 -1.28
C ASN A 72 -11.12 -6.97 -1.76
N ALA A 73 -12.20 -7.04 -2.54
CA ALA A 73 -12.80 -8.28 -3.04
C ALA A 73 -11.84 -9.18 -3.85
N MET A 74 -10.69 -8.64 -4.25
CA MET A 74 -9.69 -9.34 -5.05
C MET A 74 -8.53 -9.90 -4.24
N ALA A 75 -8.37 -9.49 -2.99
CA ALA A 75 -7.36 -10.05 -2.11
C ALA A 75 -7.81 -11.40 -1.51
N ALA A 76 -6.85 -12.28 -1.23
CA ALA A 76 -7.13 -13.41 -0.38
C ALA A 76 -7.48 -12.89 1.03
N PRO A 77 -8.66 -13.23 1.60
CA PRO A 77 -9.12 -12.65 2.84
C PRO A 77 -8.21 -13.01 4.00
N LEU A 78 -8.08 -12.09 4.97
CA LEU A 78 -7.31 -12.32 6.18
C LEU A 78 -8.07 -13.15 7.24
N ASN A 79 -9.37 -13.40 7.00
CA ASN A 79 -10.23 -14.17 7.91
C ASN A 79 -10.24 -15.69 7.68
N THR A 80 -9.36 -16.21 6.80
CA THR A 80 -9.18 -17.66 6.64
C THR A 80 -8.59 -18.30 7.91
N THR A 81 -8.77 -19.60 8.09
CA THR A 81 -8.16 -20.33 9.21
C THR A 81 -6.64 -20.23 9.13
N PHE A 82 -6.02 -19.81 10.25
CA PHE A 82 -4.56 -19.71 10.34
C PHE A 82 -3.98 -21.11 10.57
N GLN A 83 -3.00 -21.52 9.74
CA GLN A 83 -2.45 -22.88 9.77
C GLN A 83 -0.99 -22.89 9.30
N TYR A 84 -0.27 -23.97 9.64
CA TYR A 84 1.05 -24.35 9.09
C TYR A 84 2.19 -23.34 9.33
N ARG A 85 2.12 -22.47 10.33
CA ARG A 85 3.12 -21.42 10.62
C ARG A 85 3.55 -21.39 12.10
N GLU A 86 3.39 -22.50 12.80
CA GLU A 86 3.68 -22.54 14.25
C GLU A 86 5.15 -22.26 14.55
N LYS A 87 6.07 -22.72 13.68
CA LYS A 87 7.50 -22.45 13.84
C LYS A 87 7.82 -20.97 13.72
N GLU A 88 7.39 -20.34 12.63
CA GLU A 88 7.58 -18.91 12.40
C GLU A 88 6.87 -18.08 13.45
N LYS A 89 5.68 -18.50 13.91
CA LYS A 89 4.96 -17.85 15.00
C LYS A 89 5.80 -17.81 16.28
N ILE A 90 6.35 -18.95 16.70
CA ILE A 90 7.21 -19.06 17.89
C ILE A 90 8.49 -18.20 17.71
N GLU A 91 9.09 -18.24 16.54
CA GLU A 91 10.28 -17.43 16.24
C GLU A 91 10.00 -15.94 16.36
N ILE A 92 8.89 -15.43 15.81
CA ILE A 92 8.50 -14.03 15.88
C ILE A 92 8.21 -13.62 17.34
N ILE A 93 7.47 -14.44 18.10
CA ILE A 93 7.17 -14.15 19.52
C ILE A 93 8.47 -14.03 20.32
N ASN A 94 9.39 -14.98 20.16
CA ASN A 94 10.68 -14.95 20.83
C ASN A 94 11.56 -13.76 20.40
N ALA A 95 11.48 -13.39 19.12
CA ALA A 95 12.24 -12.29 18.57
C ALA A 95 11.78 -10.95 19.11
N ILE A 96 10.46 -10.69 19.17
CA ILE A 96 9.93 -9.41 19.63
C ILE A 96 10.11 -9.21 21.14
N GLU A 97 10.21 -10.29 21.90
CA GLU A 97 10.54 -10.18 23.32
C GLU A 97 11.96 -9.61 23.55
N LYS A 98 12.91 -10.05 22.73
CA LYS A 98 14.33 -9.75 22.89
C LYS A 98 14.76 -8.49 22.13
N ASN A 99 14.09 -8.14 21.06
CA ASN A 99 14.49 -7.07 20.15
C ASN A 99 13.41 -5.99 20.05
N PRO A 100 13.74 -4.72 19.89
CA PRO A 100 12.78 -3.67 19.64
C PRO A 100 12.21 -3.73 18.21
N ILE A 101 12.96 -4.29 17.25
CA ILE A 101 12.56 -4.38 15.85
C ILE A 101 12.68 -5.82 15.34
N VAL A 102 11.62 -6.32 14.69
CA VAL A 102 11.59 -7.63 14.02
C VAL A 102 11.22 -7.41 12.55
N VAL A 103 12.00 -8.02 11.65
CA VAL A 103 11.78 -7.94 10.20
C VAL A 103 11.36 -9.31 9.68
N VAL A 104 10.16 -9.37 9.11
CA VAL A 104 9.58 -10.59 8.51
C VAL A 104 9.68 -10.51 7.00
N ILE A 105 10.51 -11.36 6.40
CA ILE A 105 10.84 -11.34 4.97
C ILE A 105 10.17 -12.52 4.26
N GLY A 106 9.80 -12.34 3.01
CA GLY A 106 9.33 -13.43 2.14
C GLY A 106 8.70 -12.92 0.85
N LYS A 107 8.47 -13.84 -0.07
CA LYS A 107 7.83 -13.53 -1.35
C LYS A 107 6.44 -12.92 -1.18
N ALA A 108 5.96 -12.24 -2.21
CA ALA A 108 4.56 -11.77 -2.22
C ALA A 108 3.59 -12.96 -2.11
N GLY A 109 2.52 -12.81 -1.32
CA GLY A 109 1.46 -13.82 -1.21
C GLY A 109 1.76 -15.01 -0.30
N VAL A 110 2.96 -15.14 0.30
CA VAL A 110 3.28 -16.28 1.21
C VAL A 110 2.63 -16.21 2.59
N GLY A 111 1.88 -15.15 2.89
CA GLY A 111 1.13 -15.03 4.13
C GLY A 111 1.83 -14.28 5.26
N LYS A 112 2.84 -13.43 4.99
CA LYS A 112 3.53 -12.61 6.01
C LYS A 112 2.58 -11.77 6.85
N THR A 113 1.74 -10.97 6.19
CA THR A 113 0.75 -10.09 6.84
C THR A 113 -0.18 -10.90 7.74
N ARG A 114 -0.72 -12.01 7.24
CA ARG A 114 -1.61 -12.89 8.03
C ARG A 114 -0.92 -13.47 9.25
N LEU A 115 0.31 -13.94 9.11
CA LEU A 115 1.12 -14.48 10.20
C LEU A 115 1.35 -13.42 11.29
N VAL A 116 1.77 -12.21 10.89
CA VAL A 116 2.05 -11.14 11.85
C VAL A 116 0.77 -10.72 12.57
N LEU A 117 -0.35 -10.54 11.87
CA LEU A 117 -1.64 -10.14 12.47
C LEU A 117 -2.11 -11.14 13.52
N GLU A 118 -1.91 -12.43 13.30
CA GLU A 118 -2.26 -13.48 14.27
C GLU A 118 -1.47 -13.32 15.59
N ILE A 119 -0.18 -13.00 15.47
CA ILE A 119 0.74 -12.90 16.60
C ILE A 119 0.54 -11.61 17.39
N ILE A 120 0.41 -10.46 16.71
CA ILE A 120 0.42 -9.15 17.36
C ILE A 120 -0.83 -8.92 18.20
N ARG A 121 -1.97 -9.53 17.86
CA ARG A 121 -3.18 -9.51 18.71
C ARG A 121 -2.91 -10.14 20.08
N GLU A 122 -2.26 -11.29 20.08
CA GLU A 122 -1.91 -12.02 21.28
C GLU A 122 -0.90 -11.24 22.14
N ILE A 123 0.16 -10.73 21.51
CA ILE A 123 1.21 -9.96 22.21
C ILE A 123 0.65 -8.65 22.78
N ALA A 124 -0.14 -7.91 22.02
CA ALA A 124 -0.71 -6.65 22.46
C ALA A 124 -1.62 -6.83 23.68
N SER A 125 -2.50 -7.84 23.65
CA SER A 125 -3.40 -8.15 24.76
C SER A 125 -2.65 -8.58 26.01
N ASN A 126 -1.65 -9.47 25.88
CA ASN A 126 -0.95 -10.04 27.03
C ASN A 126 0.03 -9.07 27.70
N LYS A 127 0.60 -8.12 26.94
CA LYS A 127 1.67 -7.22 27.41
C LYS A 127 1.25 -5.75 27.55
N GLY A 128 -0.01 -5.45 27.24
CA GLY A 128 -0.58 -4.11 27.36
C GLY A 128 -0.01 -3.09 26.36
N TYR A 129 0.39 -3.53 25.17
CA TYR A 129 0.78 -2.63 24.10
C TYR A 129 -0.44 -2.04 23.39
N LYS A 130 -0.40 -0.73 23.11
CA LYS A 130 -1.31 -0.14 22.14
C LYS A 130 -0.81 -0.53 20.74
N LEU A 131 -1.63 -1.30 20.04
CA LEU A 131 -1.31 -1.80 18.70
C LEU A 131 -1.71 -0.78 17.64
N LEU A 132 -0.76 -0.45 16.77
CA LEU A 132 -0.93 0.49 15.67
C LEU A 132 -0.45 -0.17 14.38
N CYS A 133 -1.37 -0.38 13.44
CA CYS A 133 -1.06 -0.91 12.11
C CYS A 133 -0.82 0.25 11.15
N VAL A 134 0.29 0.21 10.43
CA VAL A 134 0.68 1.25 9.47
C VAL A 134 0.50 0.72 8.05
N LYS A 135 -0.35 1.41 7.30
CA LYS A 135 -0.59 1.17 5.87
C LYS A 135 -0.07 2.39 5.09
N ASN A 136 0.74 2.15 4.06
CA ASN A 136 1.21 3.22 3.21
C ASN A 136 0.11 3.70 2.26
N ASN A 137 -0.15 5.01 2.23
CA ASN A 137 -1.00 5.65 1.22
C ASN A 137 -0.29 6.81 0.51
N ASN A 138 1.05 6.89 0.67
CA ASN A 138 1.93 7.89 0.08
C ASN A 138 1.66 9.35 0.51
N LEU A 139 1.01 9.55 1.64
CA LEU A 139 0.90 10.84 2.32
C LEU A 139 1.94 10.94 3.45
N GLY A 140 2.23 12.16 3.92
CA GLY A 140 3.14 12.37 5.04
C GLY A 140 2.64 11.67 6.31
N LEU A 141 3.51 10.92 6.98
CA LEU A 141 3.15 10.08 8.12
C LEU A 141 3.32 10.78 9.48
N TYR A 142 4.12 11.83 9.54
CA TYR A 142 4.55 12.47 10.79
C TYR A 142 3.38 12.89 11.68
N ASP A 143 2.42 13.63 11.13
CA ASP A 143 1.28 14.14 11.91
C ASP A 143 0.40 13.00 12.44
N ASP A 144 0.24 11.93 11.66
CA ASP A 144 -0.52 10.76 12.09
C ASP A 144 0.18 10.02 13.23
N LEU A 145 1.51 9.88 13.16
CA LEU A 145 2.32 9.31 14.25
C LEU A 145 2.21 10.13 15.53
N VAL A 146 2.39 11.44 15.45
CA VAL A 146 2.25 12.35 16.60
C VAL A 146 0.87 12.22 17.22
N SER A 147 -0.18 12.26 16.40
CA SER A 147 -1.56 12.13 16.86
C SER A 147 -1.87 10.76 17.50
N ALA A 148 -1.33 9.67 16.94
CA ALA A 148 -1.56 8.32 17.47
C ALA A 148 -0.77 8.02 18.75
N THR A 149 0.32 8.76 19.00
CA THR A 149 1.28 8.56 20.11
C THR A 149 1.36 9.75 21.05
N GLU A 150 0.28 10.54 21.21
CA GLU A 150 0.24 11.71 22.11
C GLU A 150 0.64 11.41 23.57
N GLN A 151 0.30 10.22 24.03
CA GLN A 151 0.59 9.79 25.41
C GLN A 151 1.81 8.88 25.41
N THR A 152 2.67 9.05 26.40
CA THR A 152 3.74 8.10 26.68
C THR A 152 3.16 6.73 27.06
N GLY A 153 3.84 5.65 26.70
CA GLY A 153 3.33 4.31 26.98
C GLY A 153 3.98 3.23 26.13
N LYS A 154 3.32 2.09 26.10
CA LYS A 154 3.76 0.91 25.34
C LYS A 154 3.07 0.85 24.00
N TYR A 155 3.85 0.84 22.91
CA TYR A 155 3.34 0.80 21.54
C TYR A 155 3.94 -0.37 20.78
N LEU A 156 3.08 -1.09 20.05
CA LEU A 156 3.50 -2.09 19.08
C LEU A 156 3.07 -1.61 17.69
N PHE A 157 4.04 -1.21 16.87
CA PHE A 157 3.80 -0.86 15.47
C PHE A 157 3.91 -2.10 14.60
N PHE A 158 2.91 -2.29 13.76
CA PHE A 158 2.97 -3.22 12.64
C PHE A 158 3.01 -2.44 11.33
N VAL A 159 4.11 -2.56 10.58
CA VAL A 159 4.29 -1.91 9.27
C VAL A 159 4.22 -2.97 8.20
N ASP A 160 3.12 -2.99 7.47
CA ASP A 160 2.96 -3.93 6.36
C ASP A 160 3.62 -3.41 5.10
N ASP A 161 4.29 -4.31 4.35
CA ASP A 161 5.05 -3.98 3.15
C ASP A 161 5.95 -2.73 3.32
N ALA A 162 6.81 -2.72 4.36
CA ALA A 162 7.66 -1.58 4.73
C ALA A 162 8.54 -1.05 3.58
N ASN A 163 8.77 -1.86 2.55
CA ASN A 163 9.46 -1.44 1.32
C ASN A 163 8.68 -0.41 0.50
N GLU A 164 7.38 -0.28 0.70
CA GLU A 164 6.53 0.71 0.04
C GLU A 164 6.45 2.03 0.84
N LEU A 165 6.80 2.01 2.13
CA LEU A 165 6.70 3.17 2.99
C LEU A 165 7.93 4.09 2.85
N ALA A 166 7.71 5.30 2.36
CA ALA A 166 8.80 6.29 2.22
C ALA A 166 9.34 6.78 3.57
N ASP A 167 8.44 6.88 4.56
CA ASP A 167 8.71 7.48 5.87
C ASP A 167 8.99 6.44 6.97
N LEU A 168 9.47 5.25 6.62
CA LEU A 168 9.79 4.19 7.59
C LEU A 168 10.68 4.68 8.73
N LYS A 169 11.65 5.53 8.44
CA LYS A 169 12.56 6.11 9.43
C LYS A 169 11.85 6.85 10.55
N GLN A 170 10.76 7.52 10.28
CA GLN A 170 9.96 8.24 11.28
C GLN A 170 9.38 7.29 12.34
N ILE A 171 8.99 6.06 11.94
CA ILE A 171 8.53 5.03 12.88
C ILE A 171 9.71 4.46 13.66
N LEU A 172 10.81 4.16 12.97
CA LEU A 172 12.01 3.59 13.60
C LEU A 172 12.59 4.49 14.69
N GLU A 173 12.52 5.82 14.52
CA GLU A 173 12.96 6.80 15.50
C GLU A 173 12.25 6.66 16.86
N TYR A 174 11.03 6.13 16.91
CA TYR A 174 10.33 5.91 18.17
C TYR A 174 11.03 4.88 19.07
N THR A 175 11.81 3.95 18.53
CA THR A 175 12.60 3.01 19.33
C THR A 175 13.67 3.71 20.18
N THR A 176 14.09 4.92 19.80
CA THR A 176 15.07 5.72 20.50
C THR A 176 14.46 6.62 21.57
N LYS A 177 13.13 6.74 21.63
CA LYS A 177 12.41 7.64 22.55
C LYS A 177 12.15 7.06 23.94
N GLY A 178 12.82 5.97 24.31
CA GLY A 178 12.66 5.34 25.62
C GLY A 178 12.87 6.30 26.79
N TYR A 179 13.79 7.25 26.67
CA TYR A 179 14.04 8.30 27.67
C TYR A 179 12.87 9.27 27.88
N LEU A 180 11.93 9.35 26.94
CA LEU A 180 10.70 10.13 27.05
C LEU A 180 9.52 9.32 27.61
N GLY A 181 9.74 8.08 28.06
CA GLY A 181 8.70 7.22 28.62
C GLY A 181 7.94 6.37 27.60
N TYR A 182 8.48 6.21 26.38
CA TYR A 182 7.95 5.31 25.38
C TYR A 182 8.63 3.94 25.43
N GLU A 183 7.85 2.87 25.45
CA GLU A 183 8.33 1.50 25.20
C GLU A 183 7.78 1.06 23.84
N VAL A 184 8.65 0.97 22.84
CA VAL A 184 8.22 0.74 21.46
C VAL A 184 8.77 -0.57 20.92
N LYS A 185 7.89 -1.38 20.35
CA LYS A 185 8.21 -2.55 19.54
C LYS A 185 7.71 -2.34 18.13
N ILE A 186 8.46 -2.81 17.14
CA ILE A 186 8.13 -2.67 15.73
C ILE A 186 8.25 -4.03 15.04
N ILE A 187 7.22 -4.44 14.31
CA ILE A 187 7.29 -5.57 13.38
C ILE A 187 7.06 -5.01 11.99
N VAL A 188 7.95 -5.31 11.06
CA VAL A 188 7.79 -4.93 9.66
C VAL A 188 7.73 -6.17 8.77
N THR A 189 6.83 -6.18 7.79
CA THR A 189 6.89 -7.15 6.69
C THR A 189 7.60 -6.52 5.51
N VAL A 190 8.40 -7.32 4.81
CA VAL A 190 9.22 -6.87 3.68
C VAL A 190 9.20 -7.93 2.59
N ARG A 191 9.16 -7.50 1.35
CA ARG A 191 9.33 -8.39 0.19
C ARG A 191 10.80 -8.74 0.00
N ASP A 192 11.07 -9.96 -0.41
CA ASP A 192 12.41 -10.52 -0.58
C ASP A 192 13.33 -9.64 -1.46
N TYR A 193 12.82 -9.09 -2.56
CA TYR A 193 13.59 -8.22 -3.46
C TYR A 193 14.01 -6.88 -2.82
N ALA A 194 13.30 -6.42 -1.80
CA ALA A 194 13.54 -5.12 -1.16
C ALA A 194 14.25 -5.25 0.20
N LYS A 195 14.57 -6.47 0.63
CA LYS A 195 15.12 -6.74 1.96
C LYS A 195 16.38 -5.94 2.28
N GLU A 196 17.31 -5.85 1.36
CA GLU A 196 18.60 -5.18 1.61
C GLU A 196 18.42 -3.69 1.96
N LYS A 197 17.53 -2.99 1.22
CA LYS A 197 17.24 -1.58 1.47
C LYS A 197 16.63 -1.37 2.85
N VAL A 198 15.59 -2.15 3.19
CA VAL A 198 14.89 -2.01 4.48
C VAL A 198 15.81 -2.41 5.64
N LEU A 199 16.59 -3.49 5.50
CA LEU A 199 17.54 -3.90 6.52
C LEU A 199 18.64 -2.87 6.76
N GLN A 200 19.09 -2.18 5.73
CA GLN A 200 20.05 -1.07 5.89
C GLN A 200 19.45 0.05 6.73
N GLU A 201 18.22 0.46 6.45
CA GLU A 201 17.53 1.49 7.23
C GLU A 201 17.31 1.06 8.69
N VAL A 202 16.83 -0.16 8.93
CA VAL A 202 16.51 -0.67 10.27
C VAL A 202 17.76 -0.80 11.15
N LYS A 203 18.89 -1.26 10.58
CA LYS A 203 20.15 -1.43 11.32
C LYS A 203 20.73 -0.12 11.87
N GLU A 204 20.36 1.02 11.31
CA GLU A 204 20.77 2.33 11.82
C GLU A 204 20.18 2.64 13.21
N TYR A 205 19.03 2.00 13.57
CA TYR A 205 18.27 2.31 14.77
C TYR A 205 18.42 1.27 15.88
N SER A 206 18.52 0.00 15.55
CA SER A 206 18.60 -1.06 16.56
C SER A 206 19.11 -2.38 16.03
N PHE A 207 19.49 -3.25 16.97
CA PHE A 207 19.70 -4.67 16.67
C PHE A 207 18.38 -5.31 16.27
N THR A 208 18.40 -6.05 15.16
CA THR A 208 17.21 -6.54 14.47
C THR A 208 17.26 -8.04 14.30
N GLN A 209 16.17 -8.72 14.61
CA GLN A 209 15.98 -10.12 14.26
C GLN A 209 15.26 -10.22 12.92
N ILE A 210 15.79 -11.07 12.05
CA ILE A 210 15.22 -11.35 10.72
C ILE A 210 14.58 -12.73 10.76
N ILE A 211 13.35 -12.83 10.24
CA ILE A 211 12.61 -14.09 10.12
C ILE A 211 12.14 -14.23 8.68
N GLU A 212 12.47 -15.35 8.06
CA GLU A 212 12.07 -15.65 6.70
C GLU A 212 10.84 -16.54 6.67
N VAL A 213 9.82 -16.11 5.93
CA VAL A 213 8.58 -16.85 5.68
C VAL A 213 8.67 -17.46 4.28
N ASN A 214 8.77 -18.78 4.24
CA ASN A 214 8.89 -19.54 3.01
C ASN A 214 7.51 -19.88 2.40
N SER A 215 7.52 -20.38 1.16
CA SER A 215 6.34 -20.99 0.54
C SER A 215 5.87 -22.20 1.36
N PHE A 216 4.61 -22.55 1.24
CA PHE A 216 4.05 -23.79 1.80
C PHE A 216 4.61 -25.02 1.08
N ALA A 217 4.71 -26.12 1.80
CA ALA A 217 4.91 -27.42 1.20
C ALA A 217 3.64 -27.93 0.52
N ASP A 218 3.77 -28.97 -0.31
CA ASP A 218 2.63 -29.49 -1.09
C ASP A 218 1.50 -29.99 -0.20
N ASP A 219 1.84 -30.67 0.89
CA ASP A 219 0.88 -31.16 1.89
C ASP A 219 0.22 -30.02 2.68
N GLU A 220 0.92 -28.90 2.91
CA GLU A 220 0.37 -27.73 3.54
C GLU A 220 -0.61 -27.01 2.59
N ILE A 221 -0.33 -26.95 1.27
CA ILE A 221 -1.28 -26.45 0.27
C ILE A 221 -2.51 -27.35 0.20
N GLU A 222 -2.35 -28.66 0.17
CA GLU A 222 -3.46 -29.61 0.17
C GLU A 222 -4.36 -29.40 1.39
N GLY A 223 -3.80 -29.36 2.61
CA GLY A 223 -4.56 -29.09 3.82
C GLY A 223 -5.23 -27.72 3.80
N PHE A 224 -4.56 -26.69 3.32
CA PHE A 224 -5.12 -25.35 3.16
C PHE A 224 -6.36 -25.34 2.25
N LEU A 225 -6.32 -26.05 1.11
CA LEU A 225 -7.43 -26.18 0.18
C LEU A 225 -8.61 -26.96 0.80
N ASN A 226 -8.31 -28.05 1.50
CA ASN A 226 -9.32 -28.85 2.17
C ASN A 226 -10.07 -28.05 3.24
N ASP A 227 -9.33 -27.38 4.13
CA ASP A 227 -9.90 -26.73 5.30
C ASP A 227 -10.55 -25.37 4.99
N ASN A 228 -10.00 -24.60 4.04
CA ASN A 228 -10.51 -23.26 3.74
C ASN A 228 -11.48 -23.22 2.56
N LEU A 229 -11.36 -24.13 1.61
CA LEU A 229 -12.17 -24.14 0.38
C LEU A 229 -12.99 -25.40 0.18
N ASN A 230 -12.86 -26.38 1.05
CA ASN A 230 -13.52 -27.68 0.93
C ASN A 230 -13.28 -28.37 -0.43
N ILE A 231 -12.03 -28.27 -0.93
CA ILE A 231 -11.61 -28.90 -2.19
C ILE A 231 -10.90 -30.19 -1.86
N HIS A 232 -11.54 -31.34 -2.19
CA HIS A 232 -11.03 -32.68 -1.94
C HIS A 232 -10.76 -33.47 -3.24
N ASN A 233 -11.05 -32.88 -4.40
CA ASN A 233 -10.80 -33.52 -5.69
C ASN A 233 -9.28 -33.57 -5.95
N GLU A 234 -8.73 -34.78 -5.99
CA GLU A 234 -7.27 -35.00 -6.14
C GLU A 234 -6.68 -34.35 -7.41
N ASP A 235 -7.43 -34.33 -8.51
CA ASP A 235 -6.91 -33.74 -9.76
C ASP A 235 -6.85 -32.22 -9.65
N PHE A 236 -7.84 -31.59 -9.01
CA PHE A 236 -7.80 -30.16 -8.72
C PHE A 236 -6.70 -29.81 -7.73
N VAL A 237 -6.58 -30.56 -6.63
CA VAL A 237 -5.51 -30.36 -5.63
C VAL A 237 -4.13 -30.43 -6.29
N LYS A 238 -3.83 -31.50 -7.05
CA LYS A 238 -2.54 -31.65 -7.74
C LYS A 238 -2.27 -30.50 -8.72
N GLN A 239 -3.28 -30.05 -9.42
CA GLN A 239 -3.12 -28.95 -10.37
C GLN A 239 -2.90 -27.61 -9.65
N ILE A 240 -3.64 -27.34 -8.58
CA ILE A 240 -3.48 -26.13 -7.78
C ILE A 240 -2.11 -26.08 -7.11
N ILE A 241 -1.63 -27.19 -6.55
CA ILE A 241 -0.26 -27.31 -5.99
C ILE A 241 0.76 -26.91 -7.05
N ARG A 242 0.65 -27.47 -8.27
CA ARG A 242 1.57 -27.15 -9.36
C ARG A 242 1.53 -25.67 -9.77
N ILE A 243 0.34 -25.06 -9.86
CA ILE A 243 0.17 -23.65 -10.27
C ILE A 243 0.66 -22.71 -9.18
N SER A 244 0.39 -23.03 -7.93
CA SER A 244 0.68 -22.16 -6.80
C SER A 244 2.16 -22.14 -6.41
N GLU A 245 2.92 -23.20 -6.71
CA GLU A 245 4.31 -23.35 -6.30
C GLU A 245 4.52 -23.06 -4.80
N GLY A 246 3.57 -23.52 -3.98
CA GLY A 246 3.55 -23.31 -2.53
C GLY A 246 3.12 -21.90 -2.10
N ASN A 247 2.60 -21.08 -3.00
CA ASN A 247 2.06 -19.76 -2.66
C ASN A 247 0.58 -19.86 -2.25
N PRO A 248 0.22 -19.65 -0.96
CA PRO A 248 -1.15 -19.83 -0.49
C PRO A 248 -2.15 -18.84 -1.11
N ARG A 249 -1.70 -17.65 -1.52
CA ARG A 249 -2.57 -16.69 -2.21
C ARG A 249 -2.95 -17.20 -3.61
N ILE A 250 -1.98 -17.69 -4.36
CA ILE A 250 -2.22 -18.29 -5.68
C ILE A 250 -3.09 -19.55 -5.54
N ALA A 251 -2.82 -20.38 -4.52
CA ALA A 251 -3.64 -21.55 -4.23
C ALA A 251 -5.09 -21.17 -3.93
N TYR A 252 -5.33 -20.12 -3.14
CA TYR A 252 -6.67 -19.61 -2.86
C TYR A 252 -7.39 -19.16 -4.13
N MET A 253 -6.72 -18.36 -4.98
CA MET A 253 -7.27 -17.88 -6.25
C MET A 253 -7.63 -19.02 -7.20
N ALA A 254 -6.72 -19.99 -7.34
CA ALA A 254 -6.95 -21.17 -8.17
C ALA A 254 -8.10 -22.04 -7.63
N GLY A 255 -8.16 -22.19 -6.31
CA GLY A 255 -9.25 -22.91 -5.64
C GLY A 255 -10.60 -22.24 -5.82
N ARG A 256 -10.68 -20.91 -5.71
CA ARG A 256 -11.92 -20.16 -5.98
C ARG A 256 -12.39 -20.34 -7.43
N LEU A 257 -11.45 -20.27 -8.37
CA LEU A 257 -11.74 -20.47 -9.78
C LEU A 257 -12.22 -21.92 -10.06
N ALA A 258 -11.61 -22.92 -9.39
CA ALA A 258 -12.03 -24.31 -9.47
C ALA A 258 -13.49 -24.51 -9.02
N ILE A 259 -13.86 -23.87 -7.90
CA ILE A 259 -15.23 -23.90 -7.38
C ILE A 259 -16.22 -23.25 -8.36
N GLU A 260 -15.87 -22.10 -8.91
CA GLU A 260 -16.73 -21.31 -9.79
C GLU A 260 -16.91 -21.96 -11.17
N SER A 261 -15.83 -22.43 -11.78
CA SER A 261 -15.82 -22.94 -13.16
C SER A 261 -15.92 -24.45 -13.28
N GLN A 262 -15.61 -25.18 -12.20
CA GLN A 262 -15.46 -26.63 -12.16
C GLN A 262 -14.48 -27.20 -13.21
N ASN A 263 -13.59 -26.34 -13.72
CA ASN A 263 -12.63 -26.70 -14.76
C ASN A 263 -11.33 -25.90 -14.64
N LEU A 264 -10.26 -26.55 -14.25
CA LEU A 264 -8.91 -25.97 -14.23
C LEU A 264 -8.03 -26.46 -15.40
N ALA A 265 -8.54 -27.33 -16.26
CA ALA A 265 -7.71 -28.01 -17.27
C ALA A 265 -7.02 -27.06 -18.26
N VAL A 266 -7.52 -25.84 -18.38
CA VAL A 266 -7.00 -24.80 -19.29
C VAL A 266 -5.89 -23.96 -18.63
N ILE A 267 -5.80 -23.93 -17.28
CA ILE A 267 -4.85 -23.09 -16.55
C ILE A 267 -3.56 -23.87 -16.30
N LYS A 268 -2.47 -23.44 -16.92
CA LYS A 268 -1.17 -24.13 -16.85
C LYS A 268 -0.20 -23.50 -15.85
N ASP A 269 -0.36 -22.21 -15.58
CA ASP A 269 0.55 -21.41 -14.75
C ASP A 269 -0.16 -20.24 -14.07
N ALA A 270 0.56 -19.53 -13.21
CA ALA A 270 0.03 -18.39 -12.47
C ALA A 270 -0.42 -17.24 -13.39
N THR A 271 0.23 -17.04 -14.54
CA THR A 271 -0.14 -15.95 -15.48
C THR A 271 -1.53 -16.20 -16.05
N GLN A 272 -1.79 -17.42 -16.51
CA GLN A 272 -3.12 -17.80 -17.01
C GLN A 272 -4.18 -17.76 -15.91
N LEU A 273 -3.80 -18.08 -14.67
CA LEU A 273 -4.68 -17.94 -13.52
C LEU A 273 -5.06 -16.46 -13.28
N TYR A 274 -4.08 -15.56 -13.28
CA TYR A 274 -4.32 -14.13 -13.13
C TYR A 274 -5.23 -13.60 -14.26
N ASP A 275 -4.99 -14.01 -15.50
CA ASP A 275 -5.85 -13.65 -16.64
C ASP A 275 -7.28 -14.13 -16.42
N ALA A 276 -7.48 -15.40 -16.09
CA ALA A 276 -8.81 -15.97 -15.85
C ALA A 276 -9.54 -15.30 -14.65
N TYR A 277 -8.78 -14.88 -13.62
CA TYR A 277 -9.35 -14.27 -12.42
C TYR A 277 -9.70 -12.79 -12.61
N TYR A 278 -8.76 -12.01 -13.16
CA TYR A 278 -8.91 -10.55 -13.27
C TYR A 278 -9.55 -10.08 -14.57
N LYS A 279 -9.50 -10.88 -15.65
CA LYS A 279 -10.04 -10.45 -16.95
C LYS A 279 -11.50 -10.07 -16.89
N LYS A 280 -12.33 -10.87 -16.22
CA LYS A 280 -13.77 -10.57 -16.05
C LYS A 280 -13.98 -9.22 -15.36
N TYR A 281 -13.18 -8.95 -14.34
CA TYR A 281 -13.25 -7.68 -13.60
C TYR A 281 -12.77 -6.51 -14.47
N VAL A 282 -11.63 -6.66 -15.11
CA VAL A 282 -11.08 -5.61 -16.00
C VAL A 282 -12.03 -5.33 -17.15
N ASP A 283 -12.62 -6.37 -17.77
CA ASP A 283 -13.60 -6.22 -18.83
C ASP A 283 -14.88 -5.53 -18.32
N ALA A 284 -15.32 -5.82 -17.10
CA ALA A 284 -16.51 -5.19 -16.51
C ALA A 284 -16.27 -3.72 -16.14
N VAL A 285 -15.10 -3.38 -15.59
CA VAL A 285 -14.77 -2.03 -15.11
C VAL A 285 -14.25 -1.12 -16.22
N MET A 286 -13.37 -1.65 -17.08
CA MET A 286 -12.67 -0.88 -18.10
C MET A 286 -13.18 -1.14 -19.51
N GLY A 287 -13.78 -2.31 -19.76
CA GLY A 287 -14.35 -2.70 -21.05
C GLY A 287 -13.35 -2.59 -22.19
N GLN A 288 -13.76 -1.89 -23.24
CA GLN A 288 -12.92 -1.58 -24.40
C GLN A 288 -12.25 -0.19 -24.31
N ASP A 289 -12.38 0.51 -23.18
CA ASP A 289 -11.76 1.83 -23.00
C ASP A 289 -10.25 1.68 -22.74
N ASN A 290 -9.48 1.83 -23.81
CA ASN A 290 -8.02 1.75 -23.74
C ASN A 290 -7.42 2.85 -22.85
N ASP A 291 -8.06 4.00 -22.70
CA ASP A 291 -7.57 5.07 -21.84
C ASP A 291 -7.74 4.70 -20.36
N LEU A 292 -8.82 3.99 -19.98
CA LEU A 292 -8.95 3.47 -18.61
C LEU A 292 -7.88 2.41 -18.33
N CYS A 293 -7.61 1.52 -19.29
CA CYS A 293 -6.52 0.54 -19.17
C CYS A 293 -5.15 1.23 -19.06
N PHE A 294 -4.92 2.27 -19.88
CA PHE A 294 -3.70 3.08 -19.82
C PHE A 294 -3.52 3.71 -18.44
N VAL A 295 -4.55 4.37 -17.92
CA VAL A 295 -4.52 5.02 -16.60
C VAL A 295 -4.21 4.01 -15.50
N ALA A 296 -4.86 2.85 -15.51
CA ALA A 296 -4.58 1.77 -14.55
C ALA A 296 -3.13 1.24 -14.69
N GLY A 297 -2.63 1.10 -15.92
CA GLY A 297 -1.23 0.73 -16.18
C GLY A 297 -0.24 1.75 -15.64
N VAL A 298 -0.49 3.06 -15.80
CA VAL A 298 0.33 4.12 -15.24
C VAL A 298 0.32 4.07 -13.70
N LEU A 299 -0.85 3.92 -13.07
CA LEU A 299 -0.97 3.76 -11.62
C LEU A 299 -0.21 2.52 -11.12
N SER A 300 -0.23 1.43 -11.88
CA SER A 300 0.49 0.19 -11.53
C SER A 300 2.01 0.39 -11.44
N ILE A 301 2.59 1.24 -12.29
CA ILE A 301 4.03 1.52 -12.31
C ILE A 301 4.41 2.53 -11.25
N THR A 302 3.66 3.62 -11.17
CA THR A 302 3.98 4.73 -10.27
C THR A 302 3.72 4.37 -8.81
N ASN A 303 2.91 3.35 -8.56
CA ASN A 303 2.37 2.92 -7.27
C ASN A 303 1.37 3.92 -6.66
N ALA A 304 1.66 5.21 -6.78
CA ALA A 304 0.80 6.30 -6.36
C ALA A 304 0.99 7.50 -7.27
N ILE A 305 -0.05 8.27 -7.47
CA ILE A 305 0.00 9.53 -8.21
C ILE A 305 -0.55 10.64 -7.34
N MET A 306 0.25 11.69 -7.14
CA MET A 306 -0.18 12.92 -6.46
C MET A 306 -0.82 13.87 -7.46
N PHE A 307 -2.05 14.31 -7.18
CA PHE A 307 -2.83 15.18 -8.09
C PHE A 307 -2.29 16.60 -8.24
N ASP A 308 -1.54 17.07 -7.25
CA ASP A 308 -0.90 18.39 -7.27
C ASP A 308 0.41 18.40 -8.07
N ASN A 309 1.05 17.24 -8.27
CA ASN A 309 2.32 17.12 -8.96
C ASN A 309 2.28 16.10 -10.10
N MET A 310 1.42 16.33 -11.09
CA MET A 310 1.30 15.50 -12.30
C MET A 310 2.25 15.89 -13.44
N THR A 311 3.04 16.95 -13.26
CA THR A 311 3.97 17.43 -14.31
C THR A 311 4.99 16.38 -14.72
N MET A 312 5.37 15.48 -13.79
CA MET A 312 6.28 14.36 -14.07
C MET A 312 5.71 13.35 -15.08
N LEU A 313 4.38 13.24 -15.13
CA LEU A 313 3.70 12.35 -16.07
C LEU A 313 3.42 13.00 -17.43
N LYS A 314 3.61 14.31 -17.54
CA LYS A 314 3.20 15.07 -18.73
C LYS A 314 3.71 14.45 -20.02
N ASN A 315 4.99 14.15 -20.09
CA ASN A 315 5.59 13.57 -21.30
C ASN A 315 4.97 12.20 -21.66
N LEU A 316 4.64 11.38 -20.65
CA LEU A 316 4.01 10.10 -20.86
C LEU A 316 2.57 10.25 -21.36
N LEU A 317 1.83 11.17 -20.76
CA LEU A 317 0.44 11.47 -21.12
C LEU A 317 0.37 12.09 -22.53
N ASP A 318 1.26 13.04 -22.84
CA ASP A 318 1.34 13.68 -24.16
C ASP A 318 1.71 12.66 -25.25
N ASN A 319 2.63 11.72 -24.98
CA ASN A 319 3.00 10.65 -25.93
C ASN A 319 1.84 9.68 -26.20
N TYR A 320 0.98 9.45 -25.21
CA TYR A 320 -0.21 8.63 -25.40
C TYR A 320 -1.39 9.41 -25.98
N GLY A 321 -1.37 10.75 -25.89
CA GLY A 321 -2.41 11.64 -26.40
C GLY A 321 -3.56 11.89 -25.42
N ILE A 322 -3.34 11.72 -24.11
CA ILE A 322 -4.33 12.01 -23.07
C ILE A 322 -3.93 13.26 -22.27
N SER A 323 -4.89 14.15 -22.02
CA SER A 323 -4.64 15.32 -21.20
C SER A 323 -4.61 14.98 -19.70
N ILE A 324 -3.92 15.82 -18.89
CA ILE A 324 -3.92 15.67 -17.42
C ILE A 324 -5.35 15.70 -16.88
N GLN A 325 -6.23 16.53 -17.42
CA GLN A 325 -7.62 16.61 -16.98
C GLN A 325 -8.37 15.31 -17.27
N SER A 326 -8.26 14.78 -18.50
CA SER A 326 -8.86 13.49 -18.85
C SER A 326 -8.31 12.33 -18.02
N PHE A 327 -7.02 12.33 -17.71
CA PHE A 327 -6.41 11.37 -16.82
C PHE A 327 -7.06 11.40 -15.42
N LYS A 328 -7.20 12.59 -14.82
CA LYS A 328 -7.88 12.76 -13.52
C LYS A 328 -9.33 12.27 -13.54
N GLU A 329 -10.08 12.60 -14.58
CA GLU A 329 -11.48 12.14 -14.74
C GLU A 329 -11.57 10.62 -14.79
N LYS A 330 -10.63 9.97 -15.48
CA LYS A 330 -10.57 8.50 -15.54
C LYS A 330 -10.13 7.87 -14.21
N VAL A 331 -9.21 8.48 -13.48
CA VAL A 331 -8.88 8.07 -12.11
C VAL A 331 -10.10 8.14 -11.20
N LEU A 332 -10.87 9.23 -11.25
CA LEU A 332 -12.11 9.37 -10.49
C LEU A 332 -13.17 8.34 -10.88
N TYR A 333 -13.25 8.00 -12.17
CA TYR A 333 -14.14 6.92 -12.63
C TYR A 333 -13.70 5.57 -12.05
N LEU A 334 -12.41 5.21 -12.14
CA LEU A 334 -11.87 3.97 -11.57
C LEU A 334 -12.07 3.91 -10.05
N SER A 335 -12.02 5.05 -9.36
CA SER A 335 -12.31 5.10 -7.92
C SER A 335 -13.78 4.80 -7.61
N LYS A 336 -14.72 5.30 -8.40
CA LYS A 336 -16.16 4.95 -8.27
C LYS A 336 -16.43 3.46 -8.54
N MET A 337 -15.58 2.82 -9.31
CA MET A 337 -15.63 1.39 -9.60
C MET A 337 -14.78 0.56 -8.63
N GLU A 338 -14.31 1.16 -7.54
CA GLU A 338 -13.50 0.51 -6.49
C GLU A 338 -12.17 -0.08 -6.96
N ALA A 339 -11.72 0.26 -8.18
CA ALA A 339 -10.42 -0.16 -8.71
C ALA A 339 -9.26 0.71 -8.22
N VAL A 340 -9.56 1.93 -7.79
CA VAL A 340 -8.61 2.94 -7.31
C VAL A 340 -9.08 3.50 -5.97
N GLU A 341 -8.19 3.55 -4.99
CA GLU A 341 -8.39 4.30 -3.75
C GLU A 341 -7.85 5.72 -3.93
N ILE A 342 -8.60 6.72 -3.45
CA ILE A 342 -8.17 8.12 -3.42
C ILE A 342 -8.10 8.56 -1.96
N HIS A 343 -6.91 8.98 -1.52
CA HIS A 343 -6.66 9.42 -0.16
C HIS A 343 -6.63 10.94 -0.09
N LEU A 344 -7.48 11.53 0.75
CA LEU A 344 -7.61 12.98 1.01
C LEU A 344 -7.73 13.82 -0.28
N ASP A 345 -8.35 13.30 -1.34
CA ASP A 345 -8.43 13.92 -2.67
C ASP A 345 -7.08 14.30 -3.30
N GLN A 346 -5.97 13.76 -2.79
CA GLN A 346 -4.60 14.12 -3.19
C GLN A 346 -3.85 13.01 -3.88
N VAL A 347 -3.99 11.77 -3.41
CA VAL A 347 -3.20 10.63 -3.89
C VAL A 347 -4.12 9.53 -4.38
N ALA A 348 -3.88 9.06 -5.59
CA ALA A 348 -4.55 7.90 -6.17
C ALA A 348 -3.61 6.69 -6.20
N VAL A 349 -4.11 5.53 -5.74
CA VAL A 349 -3.44 4.24 -5.76
C VAL A 349 -4.38 3.16 -6.27
N LEU A 350 -3.87 2.11 -6.91
CA LEU A 350 -4.71 0.94 -7.21
C LEU A 350 -5.09 0.22 -5.92
N ALA A 351 -6.36 -0.15 -5.81
CA ALA A 351 -6.94 -0.73 -4.60
C ALA A 351 -6.34 -2.10 -4.24
N ASP A 352 -5.87 -2.86 -5.22
CA ASP A 352 -5.29 -4.20 -5.04
C ASP A 352 -3.94 -4.36 -5.74
N GLN A 353 -2.96 -4.91 -5.02
CA GLN A 353 -1.61 -5.13 -5.54
C GLN A 353 -1.57 -6.22 -6.64
N CYS A 354 -2.41 -7.24 -6.56
CA CYS A 354 -2.44 -8.25 -7.61
C CYS A 354 -3.13 -7.73 -8.87
N LEU A 355 -4.15 -6.88 -8.71
CA LEU A 355 -4.71 -6.13 -9.83
C LEU A 355 -3.63 -5.23 -10.46
N ALA A 356 -2.82 -4.54 -9.65
CA ALA A 356 -1.71 -3.73 -10.16
C ALA A 356 -0.71 -4.57 -10.97
N ASN A 357 -0.33 -5.74 -10.46
CA ASN A 357 0.57 -6.66 -11.17
C ASN A 357 -0.07 -7.18 -12.46
N TYR A 358 -1.35 -7.55 -12.41
CA TYR A 358 -2.09 -7.97 -13.60
C TYR A 358 -2.18 -6.85 -14.64
N MET A 359 -2.45 -5.61 -14.22
CA MET A 359 -2.52 -4.47 -15.13
C MET A 359 -1.19 -4.15 -15.80
N LEU A 360 -0.04 -4.39 -15.13
CA LEU A 360 1.28 -4.31 -15.78
C LEU A 360 1.37 -5.29 -16.96
N TYR A 361 1.03 -6.56 -16.72
CA TYR A 361 1.02 -7.56 -17.78
C TYR A 361 0.04 -7.18 -18.90
N TYR A 362 -1.21 -6.88 -18.54
CA TYR A 362 -2.30 -6.61 -19.48
C TYR A 362 -2.00 -5.41 -20.41
N VAL A 363 -1.53 -4.30 -19.84
CA VAL A 363 -1.30 -3.05 -20.59
C VAL A 363 -0.05 -3.13 -21.46
N PHE A 364 1.03 -3.74 -20.96
CA PHE A 364 2.33 -3.75 -21.66
C PHE A 364 2.50 -4.91 -22.62
N PHE A 365 2.00 -6.09 -22.29
CA PHE A 365 2.27 -7.31 -23.07
C PHE A 365 1.07 -7.79 -23.85
N GLU A 366 -0.13 -7.70 -23.31
CA GLU A 366 -1.34 -8.14 -24.01
C GLU A 366 -1.89 -7.03 -24.91
N LYS A 367 -2.28 -5.90 -24.36
CA LYS A 367 -2.83 -4.76 -25.11
C LYS A 367 -1.76 -3.94 -25.83
N LYS A 368 -0.52 -3.95 -25.36
CA LYS A 368 0.62 -3.20 -25.92
C LYS A 368 0.31 -1.72 -26.11
N LEU A 369 -0.41 -1.14 -25.15
CA LEU A 369 -0.82 0.27 -25.20
C LEU A 369 0.35 1.22 -25.06
N ILE A 370 1.39 0.82 -24.32
CA ILE A 370 2.57 1.61 -24.05
C ILE A 370 3.81 0.73 -24.16
N SER A 371 4.91 1.33 -24.61
CA SER A 371 6.22 0.68 -24.57
C SER A 371 6.75 0.62 -23.13
N LEU A 372 7.06 -0.58 -22.66
CA LEU A 372 7.65 -0.77 -21.34
C LEU A 372 8.96 0.00 -21.17
N SER A 373 9.80 0.07 -22.22
CA SER A 373 11.06 0.82 -22.20
C SER A 373 10.85 2.31 -21.96
N SER A 374 9.87 2.94 -22.65
CA SER A 374 9.55 4.35 -22.45
C SER A 374 9.09 4.67 -21.04
N VAL A 375 8.35 3.74 -20.43
CA VAL A 375 7.84 3.92 -19.07
C VAL A 375 8.91 3.66 -18.02
N LEU A 376 9.77 2.66 -18.22
CA LEU A 376 10.89 2.41 -17.31
C LEU A 376 11.90 3.56 -17.32
N GLU A 377 12.11 4.19 -18.47
CA GLU A 377 12.99 5.36 -18.59
C GLU A 377 12.47 6.55 -17.76
N ILE A 378 11.18 6.87 -17.86
CA ILE A 378 10.52 7.88 -17.06
C ILE A 378 10.42 7.43 -15.59
N GLY A 379 10.02 6.18 -15.35
CA GLY A 379 9.88 5.60 -14.03
C GLY A 379 11.17 5.59 -13.23
N TYR A 380 12.30 5.24 -13.84
CA TYR A 380 13.59 5.25 -13.17
C TYR A 380 14.01 6.66 -12.75
N LYS A 381 13.66 7.66 -13.53
CA LYS A 381 13.97 9.06 -13.24
C LYS A 381 13.09 9.65 -12.13
N TYR A 382 11.81 9.38 -12.15
CA TYR A 382 10.82 10.03 -11.28
C TYR A 382 10.16 9.12 -10.26
N PHE A 383 10.07 7.80 -10.54
CA PHE A 383 9.35 6.78 -9.74
C PHE A 383 10.20 5.54 -9.53
N ARG A 384 11.45 5.73 -9.12
CA ARG A 384 12.46 4.67 -9.08
C ARG A 384 12.01 3.39 -8.37
N ASN A 385 11.35 3.53 -7.21
CA ASN A 385 10.85 2.37 -6.46
C ASN A 385 9.77 1.60 -7.24
N GLY A 386 8.86 2.32 -7.89
CA GLY A 386 7.84 1.73 -8.76
C GLY A 386 8.46 1.02 -9.97
N ALA A 387 9.45 1.63 -10.62
CA ALA A 387 10.16 1.01 -11.74
C ALA A 387 10.90 -0.27 -11.33
N ILE A 388 11.60 -0.26 -10.18
CA ILE A 388 12.27 -1.46 -9.63
C ILE A 388 11.26 -2.56 -9.32
N ARG A 389 10.13 -2.20 -8.67
CA ARG A 389 9.05 -3.16 -8.40
C ARG A 389 8.52 -3.77 -9.69
N THR A 390 8.23 -2.94 -10.70
CA THR A 390 7.74 -3.39 -12.01
C THR A 390 8.68 -4.43 -12.63
N VAL A 391 10.00 -4.14 -12.67
CA VAL A 391 10.99 -5.08 -13.21
C VAL A 391 11.03 -6.39 -12.42
N ASN A 392 10.87 -6.35 -11.10
CA ASN A 392 10.88 -7.55 -10.27
C ASN A 392 9.55 -8.32 -10.29
N THR A 393 8.48 -7.72 -10.82
CA THR A 393 7.15 -8.36 -10.93
C THR A 393 6.97 -9.05 -12.30
N LEU A 394 7.57 -8.50 -13.34
CA LEU A 394 7.55 -9.01 -14.72
C LEU A 394 8.61 -10.12 -14.93
#